data_1e74836d73d3e1fd6409755666bf6252
#
_entry.id   1e74836d73d3e1fd6409755666bf6252
#
_cell.length_a   1.000
_cell.length_b   1.000
_cell.length_c   1.000
_cell.angle_alpha   90.00
_cell.angle_beta   90.00
_cell.angle_gamma   90.00
#
_symmetry.space_group_name_H-M   'P 1'
#
loop_
_entity.id
_entity.type
_entity.pdbx_description
1 polymer ?
#
loop_
_entity_poly.entity_id
_entity_poly.type
_entity_poly.pdbx_seq_one_letter_code
_entity_poly.pdbx_strand_id
1 'polypeptide(L)'
;MPGHLTSAIGRDGPAGGCAMSRAALPLGLACLALLHAGPAATWLPPVRRRLPTLAGVGDRGHVALTFDDGPHPGSTPRFLDELGRLGCHATFFVLGELLERHPWLGRRIVGEGHELAVHGWRHGNPLIAPPGRLTAEIGRAADLVEAVGGVRPAWYRPPYGALSLEALLAARLRGLRPVLWTVWGRDWEAGATPGSVLATVSAGLRGGATVLLHDSHHASLPGSWRPALDALPALVDRCGRMGLSVGPLRDHGVGGPPRAAAEARFHDGHSPFTQEFKRAFTGTTGK
;
A
#
# COMPACT_ATOMS: atom_id res chain seq x y z
N MET A 1 -56.41 -41.10 -65.44
CA MET A 1 -56.52 -39.75 -64.95
C MET A 1 -55.80 -39.72 -63.61
N PRO A 2 -54.76 -38.92 -63.41
CA PRO A 2 -53.73 -39.11 -62.36
C PRO A 2 -54.12 -38.46 -61.02
N GLY A 3 -53.80 -39.18 -59.91
CA GLY A 3 -53.88 -38.70 -58.61
C GLY A 3 -52.59 -38.00 -58.12
N HIS A 4 -52.73 -36.84 -57.54
CA HIS A 4 -51.61 -36.09 -57.00
C HIS A 4 -51.26 -36.54 -55.58
N LEU A 5 -50.07 -37.09 -55.41
CA LEU A 5 -49.38 -37.26 -54.13
C LEU A 5 -48.75 -35.94 -53.70
N THR A 6 -49.22 -35.35 -52.61
CA THR A 6 -48.53 -34.23 -51.89
C THR A 6 -47.80 -34.77 -50.67
N SER A 7 -46.49 -34.79 -50.79
CA SER A 7 -45.55 -35.11 -49.71
C SER A 7 -45.46 -33.92 -48.73
N ALA A 8 -45.88 -34.14 -47.50
CA ALA A 8 -45.64 -33.20 -46.40
C ALA A 8 -44.27 -33.50 -45.77
N ILE A 9 -43.31 -32.59 -45.98
CA ILE A 9 -42.00 -32.62 -45.32
C ILE A 9 -42.20 -31.86 -43.98
N GLY A 10 -42.30 -32.61 -42.90
CA GLY A 10 -42.15 -32.05 -41.55
C GLY A 10 -40.69 -31.69 -41.29
N ARG A 11 -40.41 -30.40 -41.05
CA ARG A 11 -39.16 -29.90 -40.48
C ARG A 11 -39.39 -29.54 -39.02
N ASP A 12 -39.26 -30.52 -38.15
CA ASP A 12 -39.10 -30.27 -36.72
C ASP A 12 -37.57 -30.23 -36.44
N GLY A 13 -36.99 -28.99 -36.46
CA GLY A 13 -35.67 -28.74 -35.91
C GLY A 13 -35.77 -28.55 -34.40
N PRO A 14 -34.91 -29.18 -33.59
CA PRO A 14 -34.92 -28.94 -32.18
C PRO A 14 -34.37 -27.52 -31.89
N ALA A 15 -35.27 -26.61 -31.53
CA ALA A 15 -34.88 -25.35 -30.91
C ALA A 15 -34.32 -25.64 -29.51
N GLY A 16 -33.04 -26.03 -29.44
CA GLY A 16 -32.29 -26.17 -28.21
C GLY A 16 -31.96 -24.79 -27.64
N GLY A 17 -32.98 -24.09 -27.16
CA GLY A 17 -32.79 -22.94 -26.32
C GLY A 17 -32.18 -23.41 -24.98
N CYS A 18 -30.88 -23.11 -24.78
CA CYS A 18 -30.22 -23.31 -23.50
C CYS A 18 -30.92 -22.42 -22.44
N ALA A 19 -31.98 -22.95 -21.83
CA ALA A 19 -32.66 -22.30 -20.73
C ALA A 19 -31.72 -22.33 -19.55
N MET A 20 -30.98 -21.25 -19.36
CA MET A 20 -30.19 -21.04 -18.11
C MET A 20 -31.17 -21.22 -16.95
N SER A 21 -30.89 -22.22 -16.09
CA SER A 21 -31.66 -22.48 -14.90
C SER A 21 -31.81 -21.17 -14.10
N ARG A 22 -33.02 -20.86 -13.63
CA ARG A 22 -33.28 -19.66 -12.81
C ARG A 22 -32.37 -19.55 -11.57
N ALA A 23 -31.78 -20.66 -11.13
CA ALA A 23 -30.78 -20.72 -10.06
C ALA A 23 -29.36 -20.45 -10.50
N ALA A 24 -29.01 -20.58 -11.79
CA ALA A 24 -27.64 -20.39 -12.28
C ALA A 24 -27.19 -18.91 -12.19
N LEU A 25 -28.08 -17.97 -12.44
CA LEU A 25 -27.77 -16.54 -12.38
C LEU A 25 -27.43 -16.05 -10.96
N PRO A 26 -28.26 -16.32 -9.91
CA PRO A 26 -27.93 -15.90 -8.56
C PRO A 26 -26.67 -16.61 -8.01
N LEU A 27 -26.42 -17.85 -8.36
CA LEU A 27 -25.21 -18.58 -7.99
C LEU A 27 -23.95 -17.95 -8.65
N GLY A 28 -24.03 -17.60 -9.92
CA GLY A 28 -22.94 -16.90 -10.63
C GLY A 28 -22.61 -15.54 -10.00
N LEU A 29 -23.64 -14.75 -9.66
CA LEU A 29 -23.46 -13.46 -8.98
C LEU A 29 -22.85 -13.63 -7.59
N ALA A 30 -23.27 -14.62 -6.82
CA ALA A 30 -22.71 -14.92 -5.51
C ALA A 30 -21.23 -15.34 -5.61
N CYS A 31 -20.86 -16.17 -6.58
CA CYS A 31 -19.47 -16.54 -6.84
C CYS A 31 -18.61 -15.32 -7.21
N LEU A 32 -19.10 -14.43 -8.08
CA LEU A 32 -18.39 -13.20 -8.45
C LEU A 32 -18.20 -12.27 -7.25
N ALA A 33 -19.23 -12.10 -6.41
CA ALA A 33 -19.14 -11.30 -5.20
C ALA A 33 -18.12 -11.88 -4.20
N LEU A 34 -18.10 -13.21 -4.01
CA LEU A 34 -17.13 -13.90 -3.16
C LEU A 34 -15.71 -13.78 -3.70
N LEU A 35 -15.51 -13.90 -5.01
CA LEU A 35 -14.21 -13.70 -5.64
C LEU A 35 -13.73 -12.25 -5.48
N HIS A 36 -14.63 -11.29 -5.68
CA HIS A 36 -14.30 -9.87 -5.55
C HIS A 36 -13.93 -9.48 -4.12
N ALA A 37 -14.72 -9.91 -3.15
CA ALA A 37 -14.53 -9.57 -1.73
C ALA A 37 -13.58 -10.54 -0.99
N GLY A 38 -13.27 -11.69 -1.57
CA GLY A 38 -12.45 -12.73 -0.93
C GLY A 38 -11.15 -12.22 -0.32
N PRO A 39 -10.36 -11.39 -1.02
CA PRO A 39 -9.13 -10.83 -0.46
C PRO A 39 -9.35 -9.96 0.79
N ALA A 40 -10.53 -9.37 0.98
CA ALA A 40 -10.86 -8.62 2.19
C ALA A 40 -10.99 -9.50 3.45
N ALA A 41 -11.05 -10.84 3.29
CA ALA A 41 -10.95 -11.76 4.44
C ALA A 41 -9.66 -11.58 5.25
N THR A 42 -8.66 -10.86 4.72
CA THR A 42 -7.46 -10.42 5.45
C THR A 42 -7.76 -9.52 6.66
N TRP A 43 -8.97 -8.97 6.76
CA TRP A 43 -9.45 -8.33 7.98
C TRP A 43 -9.61 -9.32 9.15
N LEU A 44 -9.88 -10.58 8.86
CA LEU A 44 -10.02 -11.62 9.88
C LEU A 44 -8.65 -11.98 10.45
N PRO A 45 -8.42 -11.90 11.77
CA PRO A 45 -7.13 -12.17 12.39
C PRO A 45 -6.54 -13.55 12.04
N PRO A 46 -7.31 -14.65 11.97
CA PRO A 46 -6.76 -15.95 11.58
C PRO A 46 -6.22 -15.98 10.15
N VAL A 47 -6.88 -15.29 9.21
CA VAL A 47 -6.43 -15.20 7.81
C VAL A 47 -5.17 -14.35 7.73
N ARG A 48 -5.17 -13.19 8.38
CA ARG A 48 -4.02 -12.27 8.41
C ARG A 48 -2.77 -12.94 8.99
N ARG A 49 -2.90 -13.76 10.04
CA ARG A 49 -1.77 -14.50 10.63
C ARG A 49 -1.13 -15.50 9.66
N ARG A 50 -1.88 -16.03 8.69
CA ARG A 50 -1.38 -16.96 7.66
C ARG A 50 -0.73 -16.26 6.48
N LEU A 51 -0.84 -14.93 6.40
CA LEU A 51 -0.32 -14.08 5.32
C LEU A 51 0.64 -13.03 5.89
N PRO A 52 1.79 -13.43 6.49
CA PRO A 52 2.67 -12.51 7.20
C PRO A 52 3.20 -11.37 6.31
N THR A 53 3.54 -11.66 5.06
CA THR A 53 3.99 -10.66 4.09
C THR A 53 2.92 -9.59 3.84
N LEU A 54 1.68 -10.00 3.60
CA LEU A 54 0.57 -9.06 3.40
C LEU A 54 0.22 -8.31 4.70
N ALA A 55 0.36 -8.96 5.85
CA ALA A 55 0.20 -8.31 7.16
C ALA A 55 1.29 -7.27 7.46
N GLY A 56 2.39 -7.26 6.69
CA GLY A 56 3.51 -6.37 6.93
C GLY A 56 4.42 -6.85 8.07
N VAL A 57 4.54 -8.17 8.27
CA VAL A 57 5.51 -8.72 9.21
C VAL A 57 6.89 -8.74 8.56
N GLY A 58 7.84 -8.07 9.16
CA GLY A 58 9.22 -7.95 8.69
C GLY A 58 10.25 -8.49 9.68
N ASP A 59 11.46 -7.96 9.60
CA ASP A 59 12.61 -8.37 10.39
C ASP A 59 12.43 -8.08 11.89
N ARG A 60 12.79 -9.04 12.74
CA ARG A 60 12.58 -8.96 14.20
C ARG A 60 13.36 -7.85 14.91
N GLY A 61 14.39 -7.30 14.30
CA GLY A 61 15.17 -6.19 14.83
C GLY A 61 14.65 -4.80 14.40
N HIS A 62 13.59 -4.76 13.58
CA HIS A 62 13.13 -3.54 12.92
C HIS A 62 11.63 -3.33 13.08
N VAL A 63 11.20 -2.06 13.12
CA VAL A 63 9.82 -1.59 13.09
C VAL A 63 9.65 -0.69 11.88
N ALA A 64 8.72 -1.03 10.98
CA ALA A 64 8.36 -0.12 9.90
C ALA A 64 7.38 0.94 10.40
N LEU A 65 7.77 2.20 10.28
CA LEU A 65 6.89 3.34 10.53
C LEU A 65 6.23 3.78 9.23
N THR A 66 4.90 3.82 9.20
CA THR A 66 4.16 4.14 7.98
C THR A 66 3.04 5.13 8.25
N PHE A 67 2.82 6.04 7.30
CA PHE A 67 1.77 7.06 7.33
C PHE A 67 0.88 6.93 6.10
N ASP A 68 -0.43 7.05 6.29
CA ASP A 68 -1.44 6.99 5.23
C ASP A 68 -2.12 8.36 5.05
N ASP A 69 -2.88 8.53 3.97
CA ASP A 69 -3.79 9.65 3.63
C ASP A 69 -3.13 10.97 3.22
N GLY A 70 -1.81 11.07 3.22
CA GLY A 70 -1.09 12.26 2.73
C GLY A 70 -0.92 12.31 1.20
N PRO A 71 -0.14 13.28 0.70
CA PRO A 71 0.49 14.37 1.45
C PRO A 71 -0.46 15.55 1.67
N HIS A 72 -0.34 16.23 2.80
CA HIS A 72 -1.13 17.41 3.11
C HIS A 72 -0.23 18.60 3.51
N PRO A 73 -0.38 19.81 2.92
CA PRO A 73 0.56 20.92 3.11
C PRO A 73 0.60 21.46 4.55
N GLY A 74 -0.48 21.29 5.32
CA GLY A 74 -0.55 21.77 6.70
C GLY A 74 -0.02 20.78 7.74
N SER A 75 0.21 19.51 7.38
CA SER A 75 0.61 18.48 8.34
C SER A 75 1.86 17.70 7.91
N THR A 76 1.92 17.16 6.71
CA THR A 76 3.07 16.35 6.24
C THR A 76 4.43 17.02 6.51
N PRO A 77 4.64 18.34 6.26
CA PRO A 77 5.92 18.99 6.60
C PRO A 77 6.32 18.87 8.05
N ARG A 78 5.35 18.90 8.98
CA ARG A 78 5.61 18.77 10.41
C ARG A 78 6.07 17.37 10.79
N PHE A 79 5.52 16.33 10.13
CA PHE A 79 6.00 14.96 10.29
C PHE A 79 7.44 14.81 9.78
N LEU A 80 7.77 15.41 8.63
CA LEU A 80 9.12 15.38 8.09
C LEU A 80 10.12 16.06 9.03
N ASP A 81 9.78 17.26 9.52
CA ASP A 81 10.61 18.00 10.48
C ASP A 81 10.85 17.15 11.74
N GLU A 82 9.81 16.51 12.29
CA GLU A 82 9.93 15.70 13.50
C GLU A 82 10.71 14.41 13.27
N LEU A 83 10.49 13.73 12.14
CA LEU A 83 11.25 12.53 11.76
C LEU A 83 12.73 12.85 11.57
N GLY A 84 13.05 14.00 10.95
CA GLY A 84 14.41 14.50 10.82
C GLY A 84 15.06 14.76 12.19
N ARG A 85 14.32 15.37 13.15
CA ARG A 85 14.78 15.59 14.52
C ARG A 85 15.05 14.27 15.27
N LEU A 86 14.24 13.25 15.00
CA LEU A 86 14.37 11.91 15.59
C LEU A 86 15.41 11.04 14.89
N GLY A 87 15.97 11.48 13.75
CA GLY A 87 16.95 10.72 12.99
C GLY A 87 16.38 9.43 12.40
N CYS A 88 15.07 9.36 12.09
CA CYS A 88 14.46 8.17 11.53
C CYS A 88 13.69 8.46 10.24
N HIS A 89 13.53 7.43 9.41
CA HIS A 89 12.79 7.50 8.14
C HIS A 89 11.51 6.68 8.22
N ALA A 90 10.59 6.94 7.29
CA ALA A 90 9.28 6.29 7.25
C ALA A 90 8.82 6.06 5.80
N THR A 91 7.74 5.28 5.63
CA THR A 91 7.03 5.13 4.35
C THR A 91 5.73 5.92 4.39
N PHE A 92 5.51 6.76 3.38
CA PHE A 92 4.29 7.53 3.20
C PHE A 92 3.45 6.92 2.08
N PHE A 93 2.29 6.38 2.43
CA PHE A 93 1.28 5.89 1.49
C PHE A 93 0.42 7.07 1.05
N VAL A 94 0.72 7.61 -0.12
CA VAL A 94 0.12 8.85 -0.60
C VAL A 94 -1.08 8.59 -1.52
N LEU A 95 -2.07 9.48 -1.44
CA LEU A 95 -3.17 9.55 -2.40
C LEU A 95 -2.72 10.33 -3.63
N GLY A 96 -2.96 9.76 -4.81
CA GLY A 96 -2.52 10.36 -6.07
C GLY A 96 -3.08 11.75 -6.30
N GLU A 97 -4.36 11.99 -5.98
CA GLU A 97 -4.98 13.32 -6.15
C GLU A 97 -4.35 14.40 -5.25
N LEU A 98 -3.87 14.05 -4.06
CA LEU A 98 -3.18 14.98 -3.17
C LEU A 98 -1.75 15.22 -3.61
N LEU A 99 -1.07 14.17 -4.06
CA LEU A 99 0.27 14.27 -4.62
C LEU A 99 0.29 15.10 -5.91
N GLU A 100 -0.74 14.97 -6.75
CA GLU A 100 -0.89 15.79 -7.98
C GLU A 100 -1.05 17.27 -7.66
N ARG A 101 -1.80 17.61 -6.60
CA ARG A 101 -1.97 19.00 -6.13
C ARG A 101 -0.71 19.56 -5.46
N HIS A 102 0.08 18.69 -4.81
CA HIS A 102 1.24 19.10 -3.99
C HIS A 102 2.50 18.26 -4.32
N PRO A 103 2.97 18.23 -5.58
CA PRO A 103 4.10 17.38 -5.98
C PRO A 103 5.41 17.73 -5.27
N TRP A 104 5.54 18.98 -4.79
CA TRP A 104 6.69 19.42 -4.00
C TRP A 104 6.82 18.68 -2.67
N LEU A 105 5.69 18.25 -2.06
CA LEU A 105 5.71 17.42 -0.85
C LEU A 105 6.26 16.02 -1.11
N GLY A 106 5.86 15.39 -2.23
CA GLY A 106 6.43 14.12 -2.63
C GLY A 106 7.94 14.18 -2.85
N ARG A 107 8.41 15.25 -3.52
CA ARG A 107 9.87 15.49 -3.69
C ARG A 107 10.56 15.71 -2.35
N ARG A 108 9.93 16.44 -1.41
CA ARG A 108 10.47 16.66 -0.09
C ARG A 108 10.57 15.34 0.71
N ILE A 109 9.52 14.51 0.69
CA ILE A 109 9.50 13.18 1.33
C ILE A 109 10.70 12.35 0.87
N VAL A 110 10.91 12.24 -0.44
CA VAL A 110 12.04 11.46 -0.99
C VAL A 110 13.39 12.12 -0.73
N GLY A 111 13.47 13.45 -0.89
CA GLY A 111 14.70 14.23 -0.67
C GLY A 111 15.23 14.16 0.76
N GLU A 112 14.35 13.95 1.74
CA GLU A 112 14.69 13.74 3.15
C GLU A 112 14.88 12.25 3.51
N GLY A 113 14.95 11.36 2.51
CA GLY A 113 15.28 9.94 2.71
C GLY A 113 14.11 9.04 3.07
N HIS A 114 12.88 9.54 3.03
CA HIS A 114 11.69 8.72 3.26
C HIS A 114 11.28 7.93 2.00
N GLU A 115 10.32 7.02 2.14
CA GLU A 115 9.80 6.20 1.05
C GLU A 115 8.40 6.63 0.66
N LEU A 116 8.15 6.79 -0.66
CA LEU A 116 6.80 6.97 -1.19
C LEU A 116 6.18 5.64 -1.58
N ALA A 117 4.91 5.45 -1.25
CA ALA A 117 4.12 4.29 -1.58
C ALA A 117 2.71 4.71 -2.03
N VAL A 118 1.96 3.79 -2.66
CA VAL A 118 0.65 4.07 -3.25
C VAL A 118 -0.47 3.74 -2.26
N HIS A 119 -1.36 4.73 -1.98
CA HIS A 119 -2.62 4.53 -1.23
C HIS A 119 -3.87 4.53 -2.12
N GLY A 120 -3.71 4.58 -3.43
CA GLY A 120 -4.75 4.77 -4.44
C GLY A 120 -4.71 6.17 -5.01
N TRP A 121 -5.69 6.48 -5.87
CA TRP A 121 -5.86 7.84 -6.40
C TRP A 121 -6.65 8.72 -5.44
N ARG A 122 -7.79 8.18 -4.96
CA ARG A 122 -8.68 8.75 -3.95
C ARG A 122 -8.89 7.75 -2.82
N HIS A 123 -9.27 8.24 -1.65
CA HIS A 123 -9.58 7.39 -0.51
C HIS A 123 -10.99 6.77 -0.63
N GLY A 124 -11.24 6.06 -1.75
CA GLY A 124 -12.48 5.32 -2.00
C GLY A 124 -12.42 3.91 -1.43
N ASN A 125 -13.59 3.33 -1.06
CA ASN A 125 -13.64 1.95 -0.61
C ASN A 125 -13.49 0.98 -1.79
N PRO A 126 -12.42 0.14 -1.84
CA PRO A 126 -12.16 -0.76 -2.94
C PRO A 126 -13.22 -1.86 -3.17
N LEU A 127 -14.05 -2.18 -2.17
CA LEU A 127 -15.07 -3.23 -2.28
C LEU A 127 -16.32 -2.78 -3.03
N ILE A 128 -16.55 -1.47 -3.15
CA ILE A 128 -17.71 -0.90 -3.83
C ILE A 128 -17.33 -0.04 -5.04
N ALA A 129 -16.06 -0.07 -5.42
CA ALA A 129 -15.60 0.65 -6.60
C ALA A 129 -16.19 0.04 -7.88
N PRO A 130 -16.60 0.86 -8.85
CA PRO A 130 -17.02 0.37 -10.16
C PRO A 130 -15.90 -0.44 -10.84
N PRO A 131 -16.24 -1.48 -11.60
CA PRO A 131 -15.25 -2.30 -12.32
C PRO A 131 -14.31 -1.47 -13.22
N GLY A 132 -13.03 -1.80 -13.22
CA GLY A 132 -11.99 -1.11 -13.99
C GLY A 132 -11.46 0.17 -13.35
N ARG A 133 -12.18 0.74 -12.38
CA ARG A 133 -11.80 1.98 -11.71
C ARG A 133 -10.52 1.87 -10.93
N LEU A 134 -10.39 0.81 -10.10
CA LEU A 134 -9.19 0.62 -9.28
C LEU A 134 -7.96 0.35 -10.14
N THR A 135 -8.13 -0.38 -11.24
CA THR A 135 -7.04 -0.63 -12.19
C THR A 135 -6.49 0.69 -12.76
N ALA A 136 -7.38 1.60 -13.17
CA ALA A 136 -6.99 2.92 -13.67
C ALA A 136 -6.38 3.81 -12.56
N GLU A 137 -7.02 3.88 -11.39
CA GLU A 137 -6.60 4.75 -10.27
C GLU A 137 -5.26 4.31 -9.68
N ILE A 138 -5.06 3.02 -9.43
CA ILE A 138 -3.78 2.49 -8.89
C ILE A 138 -2.66 2.69 -9.92
N GLY A 139 -2.93 2.45 -11.20
CA GLY A 139 -1.97 2.69 -12.26
C GLY A 139 -1.53 4.14 -12.33
N ARG A 140 -2.49 5.08 -12.40
CA ARG A 140 -2.22 6.52 -12.42
C ARG A 140 -1.44 6.99 -11.19
N ALA A 141 -1.80 6.49 -10.01
CA ALA A 141 -1.11 6.85 -8.77
C ALA A 141 0.34 6.35 -8.76
N ALA A 142 0.58 5.11 -9.22
CA ALA A 142 1.92 4.55 -9.31
C ALA A 142 2.81 5.34 -10.28
N ASP A 143 2.28 5.69 -11.47
CA ASP A 143 3.00 6.48 -12.47
C ASP A 143 3.34 7.89 -11.93
N LEU A 144 2.42 8.52 -11.19
CA LEU A 144 2.65 9.82 -10.57
C LEU A 144 3.69 9.76 -9.44
N VAL A 145 3.62 8.73 -8.57
CA VAL A 145 4.61 8.52 -7.50
C VAL A 145 6.01 8.33 -8.08
N GLU A 146 6.13 7.55 -9.15
CA GLU A 146 7.41 7.37 -9.86
C GLU A 146 7.91 8.68 -10.47
N ALA A 147 7.04 9.43 -11.15
CA ALA A 147 7.39 10.72 -11.78
C ALA A 147 7.84 11.78 -10.75
N VAL A 148 7.21 11.82 -9.58
CA VAL A 148 7.52 12.79 -8.52
C VAL A 148 8.73 12.36 -7.69
N GLY A 149 8.82 11.07 -7.37
CA GLY A 149 9.83 10.51 -6.47
C GLY A 149 11.12 10.05 -7.17
N GLY A 150 11.11 9.94 -8.52
CA GLY A 150 12.26 9.46 -9.29
C GLY A 150 12.53 7.95 -9.13
N VAL A 151 11.73 7.25 -8.33
CA VAL A 151 11.86 5.81 -8.06
C VAL A 151 10.49 5.16 -8.13
N ARG A 152 10.41 4.00 -8.78
CA ARG A 152 9.18 3.24 -8.86
C ARG A 152 8.71 2.80 -7.48
N PRO A 153 7.44 3.04 -7.09
CA PRO A 153 6.93 2.59 -5.81
C PRO A 153 6.91 1.06 -5.71
N ALA A 154 7.27 0.53 -4.55
CA ALA A 154 7.26 -0.92 -4.31
C ALA A 154 5.96 -1.40 -3.64
N TRP A 155 5.22 -0.50 -2.98
CA TRP A 155 4.13 -0.86 -2.07
C TRP A 155 2.81 -0.23 -2.47
N TYR A 156 1.74 -0.99 -2.22
CA TYR A 156 0.35 -0.53 -2.26
C TYR A 156 -0.34 -0.88 -0.95
N ARG A 157 -1.03 0.08 -0.36
CA ARG A 157 -1.94 -0.17 0.76
C ARG A 157 -3.33 0.25 0.35
N PRO A 158 -4.33 -0.67 0.38
CA PRO A 158 -5.69 -0.30 0.02
C PRO A 158 -6.30 0.61 1.10
N PRO A 159 -7.06 1.65 0.72
CA PRO A 159 -7.86 2.43 1.65
C PRO A 159 -8.71 1.53 2.57
N TYR A 160 -8.82 1.91 3.82
CA TYR A 160 -9.48 1.10 4.89
C TYR A 160 -8.86 -0.28 5.10
N GLY A 161 -7.74 -0.61 4.48
CA GLY A 161 -7.20 -1.98 4.44
C GLY A 161 -8.10 -2.98 3.69
N ALA A 162 -9.09 -2.48 2.94
CA ALA A 162 -10.08 -3.29 2.23
C ALA A 162 -9.53 -3.73 0.86
N LEU A 163 -8.95 -4.91 0.79
CA LEU A 163 -8.37 -5.45 -0.43
C LEU A 163 -9.43 -6.20 -1.25
N SER A 164 -9.82 -5.64 -2.42
CA SER A 164 -10.65 -6.35 -3.40
C SER A 164 -9.77 -7.14 -4.39
N LEU A 165 -10.37 -8.08 -5.13
CA LEU A 165 -9.66 -8.82 -6.17
C LEU A 165 -9.09 -7.88 -7.23
N GLU A 166 -9.88 -6.88 -7.68
CA GLU A 166 -9.41 -5.90 -8.66
C GLU A 166 -8.20 -5.12 -8.14
N ALA A 167 -8.26 -4.62 -6.89
CA ALA A 167 -7.15 -3.90 -6.28
C ALA A 167 -5.89 -4.75 -6.17
N LEU A 168 -6.05 -6.03 -5.80
CA LEU A 168 -4.95 -7.00 -5.71
C LEU A 168 -4.28 -7.23 -7.08
N LEU A 169 -5.09 -7.45 -8.11
CA LEU A 169 -4.60 -7.69 -9.48
C LEU A 169 -3.97 -6.43 -10.07
N ALA A 170 -4.63 -5.27 -9.92
CA ALA A 170 -4.12 -3.98 -10.39
C ALA A 170 -2.75 -3.64 -9.77
N ALA A 171 -2.60 -3.82 -8.45
CA ALA A 171 -1.33 -3.61 -7.77
C ALA A 171 -0.24 -4.54 -8.33
N ARG A 172 -0.53 -5.85 -8.47
CA ARG A 172 0.42 -6.82 -9.03
C ARG A 172 0.84 -6.53 -10.46
N LEU A 173 -0.11 -6.13 -11.32
CA LEU A 173 0.18 -5.74 -12.70
C LEU A 173 1.12 -4.53 -12.80
N ARG A 174 1.12 -3.68 -11.78
CA ARG A 174 2.03 -2.53 -11.68
C ARG A 174 3.33 -2.84 -10.90
N GLY A 175 3.55 -4.09 -10.50
CA GLY A 175 4.72 -4.51 -9.73
C GLY A 175 4.67 -4.07 -8.26
N LEU A 176 3.51 -3.58 -7.79
CA LEU A 176 3.32 -3.18 -6.41
C LEU A 176 3.01 -4.40 -5.52
N ARG A 177 3.57 -4.41 -4.34
CA ARG A 177 3.28 -5.40 -3.30
C ARG A 177 2.22 -4.87 -2.34
N PRO A 178 1.02 -5.47 -2.25
CA PRO A 178 0.06 -5.08 -1.24
C PRO A 178 0.59 -5.36 0.17
N VAL A 179 0.43 -4.37 1.07
CA VAL A 179 0.84 -4.50 2.47
C VAL A 179 -0.16 -3.79 3.37
N LEU A 180 -0.52 -4.44 4.48
CA LEU A 180 -1.37 -3.87 5.53
C LEU A 180 -0.48 -3.36 6.68
N TRP A 181 -0.88 -3.62 7.92
CA TRP A 181 -0.15 -3.28 9.14
C TRP A 181 -0.36 -4.36 10.20
N THR A 182 0.53 -4.44 11.15
CA THR A 182 0.40 -5.34 12.30
C THR A 182 -0.09 -4.60 13.55
N VAL A 183 0.18 -3.28 13.61
CA VAL A 183 -0.15 -2.41 14.72
C VAL A 183 -0.64 -1.07 14.17
N TRP A 184 -1.57 -0.43 14.82
CA TRP A 184 -2.10 0.89 14.46
C TRP A 184 -2.25 1.82 15.66
N GLY A 185 -2.24 3.14 15.41
CA GLY A 185 -2.39 4.14 16.46
C GLY A 185 -3.82 4.47 16.83
N ARG A 186 -4.81 4.20 15.93
CA ARG A 186 -6.19 4.69 16.01
C ARG A 186 -6.29 6.21 16.20
N ASP A 187 -5.34 6.89 15.60
CA ASP A 187 -5.11 8.33 15.69
C ASP A 187 -6.22 9.17 15.04
N TRP A 188 -6.99 8.57 14.13
CA TRP A 188 -8.15 9.20 13.48
C TRP A 188 -9.41 9.26 14.35
N GLU A 189 -9.45 8.56 15.50
CA GLU A 189 -10.64 8.50 16.33
C GLU A 189 -10.89 9.82 17.06
N ALA A 190 -12.16 10.15 17.22
CA ALA A 190 -12.55 11.30 18.02
C ALA A 190 -12.04 11.14 19.47
N GLY A 191 -11.34 12.17 19.97
CA GLY A 191 -10.75 12.13 21.32
C GLY A 191 -9.40 11.41 21.42
N ALA A 192 -8.79 11.01 20.29
CA ALA A 192 -7.42 10.50 20.30
C ALA A 192 -6.46 11.52 20.95
N THR A 193 -5.55 11.04 21.77
CA THR A 193 -4.48 11.81 22.41
C THR A 193 -3.13 11.17 22.12
N PRO A 194 -2.00 11.89 22.25
CA PRO A 194 -0.68 11.29 22.09
C PRO A 194 -0.47 10.07 22.98
N GLY A 195 -1.00 10.13 24.21
CA GLY A 195 -0.94 9.02 25.17
C GLY A 195 -1.76 7.81 24.73
N SER A 196 -2.98 8.00 24.20
CA SER A 196 -3.81 6.90 23.71
C SER A 196 -3.22 6.25 22.45
N VAL A 197 -2.66 7.05 21.52
CA VAL A 197 -1.95 6.56 20.34
C VAL A 197 -0.76 5.70 20.75
N LEU A 198 0.09 6.22 21.64
CA LEU A 198 1.25 5.49 22.15
C LEU A 198 0.85 4.18 22.86
N ALA A 199 -0.18 4.22 23.70
CA ALA A 199 -0.67 3.03 24.41
C ALA A 199 -1.18 1.97 23.43
N THR A 200 -1.98 2.38 22.45
CA THR A 200 -2.57 1.47 21.45
C THR A 200 -1.49 0.81 20.59
N VAL A 201 -0.52 1.59 20.10
CA VAL A 201 0.63 1.05 19.35
C VAL A 201 1.44 0.10 20.23
N SER A 202 1.74 0.53 21.47
CA SER A 202 2.56 -0.22 22.42
C SER A 202 2.00 -1.59 22.78
N ALA A 203 0.68 -1.74 22.80
CA ALA A 203 0.01 -3.01 23.13
C ALA A 203 0.34 -4.14 22.12
N GLY A 204 0.63 -3.80 20.86
CA GLY A 204 0.99 -4.76 19.82
C GLY A 204 2.43 -4.64 19.31
N LEU A 205 3.20 -3.66 19.81
CA LEU A 205 4.55 -3.36 19.33
C LEU A 205 5.52 -4.48 19.65
N ARG A 206 6.20 -4.96 18.62
CA ARG A 206 7.24 -5.98 18.70
C ARG A 206 8.16 -5.86 17.49
N GLY A 207 9.30 -6.50 17.54
CA GLY A 207 10.16 -6.62 16.35
C GLY A 207 9.44 -7.29 15.17
N GLY A 208 9.61 -6.73 13.99
CA GLY A 208 8.88 -7.10 12.78
C GLY A 208 7.51 -6.43 12.63
N ALA A 209 7.17 -5.45 13.47
CA ALA A 209 5.89 -4.75 13.35
C ALA A 209 5.92 -3.68 12.26
N THR A 210 4.81 -3.56 11.52
CA THR A 210 4.49 -2.41 10.67
C THR A 210 3.43 -1.58 11.40
N VAL A 211 3.79 -0.34 11.72
CA VAL A 211 2.93 0.62 12.44
C VAL A 211 2.20 1.50 11.44
N LEU A 212 0.88 1.58 11.55
CA LEU A 212 0.02 2.51 10.81
C LEU A 212 -0.33 3.71 11.68
N LEU A 213 -0.02 4.88 11.16
CA LEU A 213 -0.47 6.22 11.61
C LEU A 213 -0.91 7.03 10.38
N HIS A 214 -1.40 8.26 10.60
CA HIS A 214 -1.83 9.14 9.52
C HIS A 214 -1.12 10.50 9.62
N ASP A 215 -0.55 10.97 8.50
CA ASP A 215 0.05 12.30 8.41
C ASP A 215 -0.92 13.37 7.89
N SER A 216 -2.17 12.98 7.64
CA SER A 216 -3.23 13.83 7.12
C SER A 216 -4.57 13.53 7.79
N HIS A 217 -5.49 14.49 7.70
CA HIS A 217 -6.89 14.31 8.10
C HIS A 217 -7.84 14.15 6.91
N HIS A 218 -7.31 13.75 5.73
CA HIS A 218 -8.11 13.70 4.49
C HIS A 218 -9.36 12.79 4.62
N ALA A 219 -9.21 11.65 5.30
CA ALA A 219 -10.32 10.71 5.53
C ALA A 219 -10.86 10.75 6.98
N SER A 220 -10.56 11.78 7.76
CA SER A 220 -10.89 11.87 9.18
C SER A 220 -11.20 13.31 9.64
N LEU A 221 -11.37 13.53 10.93
CA LEU A 221 -11.69 14.85 11.49
C LEU A 221 -10.52 15.83 11.35
N PRO A 222 -10.78 17.14 11.12
CA PRO A 222 -9.75 18.15 11.05
C PRO A 222 -8.81 18.12 12.25
N GLY A 223 -7.51 18.02 11.99
CA GLY A 223 -6.48 18.00 13.04
C GLY A 223 -6.23 16.63 13.70
N SER A 224 -6.87 15.55 13.27
CA SER A 224 -6.68 14.19 13.78
C SER A 224 -5.25 13.64 13.65
N TRP A 225 -4.42 14.23 12.81
CA TRP A 225 -3.01 13.89 12.66
C TRP A 225 -2.13 14.34 13.85
N ARG A 226 -2.58 15.34 14.66
CA ARG A 226 -1.77 15.89 15.77
C ARG A 226 -1.41 14.86 16.83
N PRO A 227 -2.34 14.04 17.35
CA PRO A 227 -2.00 12.98 18.30
C PRO A 227 -0.94 12.01 17.80
N ALA A 228 -0.96 11.67 16.50
CA ALA A 228 0.07 10.83 15.89
C ALA A 228 1.43 11.53 15.90
N LEU A 229 1.50 12.78 15.42
CA LEU A 229 2.72 13.57 15.41
C LEU A 229 3.33 13.69 16.82
N ASP A 230 2.52 14.08 17.80
CA ASP A 230 2.98 14.32 19.16
C ASP A 230 3.36 13.01 19.90
N ALA A 231 2.89 11.84 19.42
CA ALA A 231 3.28 10.54 19.96
C ALA A 231 4.63 10.02 19.41
N LEU A 232 5.14 10.55 18.27
CA LEU A 232 6.32 10.02 17.60
C LEU A 232 7.57 9.96 18.50
N PRO A 233 7.93 11.00 19.27
CA PRO A 233 9.13 10.94 20.11
C PRO A 233 9.10 9.79 21.08
N ALA A 234 7.98 9.61 21.77
CA ALA A 234 7.82 8.56 22.77
C ALA A 234 7.76 7.15 22.12
N LEU A 235 7.21 7.05 20.91
CA LEU A 235 7.16 5.80 20.15
C LEU A 235 8.57 5.37 19.70
N VAL A 236 9.34 6.28 19.12
CA VAL A 236 10.71 6.02 18.66
C VAL A 236 11.61 5.66 19.84
N ASP A 237 11.54 6.42 20.94
CA ASP A 237 12.25 6.14 22.18
C ASP A 237 11.90 4.74 22.74
N ARG A 238 10.61 4.37 22.73
CA ARG A 238 10.17 3.04 23.14
C ARG A 238 10.77 1.94 22.28
N CYS A 239 10.81 2.11 20.94
CA CYS A 239 11.47 1.16 20.04
C CYS A 239 12.96 1.03 20.40
N GLY A 240 13.65 2.15 20.63
CA GLY A 240 15.06 2.17 21.06
C GLY A 240 15.30 1.40 22.35
N ARG A 241 14.44 1.60 23.39
CA ARG A 241 14.53 0.83 24.64
C ARG A 241 14.28 -0.68 24.46
N MET A 242 13.57 -1.06 23.41
CA MET A 242 13.37 -2.47 23.05
C MET A 242 14.50 -3.04 22.15
N GLY A 243 15.52 -2.24 21.84
CA GLY A 243 16.59 -2.61 20.91
C GLY A 243 16.14 -2.72 19.46
N LEU A 244 15.05 -2.03 19.07
CA LEU A 244 14.47 -2.07 17.73
C LEU A 244 14.87 -0.81 16.95
N SER A 245 15.33 -0.99 15.72
CA SER A 245 15.48 0.11 14.77
C SER A 245 14.12 0.51 14.18
N VAL A 246 13.96 1.81 13.83
CA VAL A 246 12.76 2.34 13.19
C VAL A 246 13.13 2.84 11.79
N GLY A 247 12.35 2.49 10.78
CA GLY A 247 12.62 2.90 9.41
C GLY A 247 11.45 2.62 8.45
N PRO A 248 11.70 2.82 7.13
CA PRO A 248 10.69 2.57 6.09
C PRO A 248 10.52 1.08 5.78
N LEU A 249 9.47 0.76 5.02
CA LEU A 249 9.18 -0.61 4.59
C LEU A 249 10.28 -1.21 3.71
N ARG A 250 10.99 -0.40 2.91
CA ARG A 250 12.10 -0.90 2.08
C ARG A 250 13.20 -1.54 2.93
N ASP A 251 13.39 -1.11 4.18
CA ASP A 251 14.41 -1.61 5.11
C ASP A 251 13.84 -2.69 6.07
N HIS A 252 12.55 -3.02 5.94
CA HIS A 252 11.84 -3.87 6.89
C HIS A 252 11.88 -5.37 6.60
N GLY A 253 12.44 -5.80 5.45
CA GLY A 253 12.58 -7.22 5.11
C GLY A 253 11.26 -7.95 4.81
N VAL A 254 10.15 -7.24 4.57
CA VAL A 254 8.84 -7.86 4.26
C VAL A 254 8.92 -8.70 3.00
N GLY A 255 8.78 -10.04 3.13
CA GLY A 255 8.80 -10.98 2.01
C GLY A 255 10.16 -11.15 1.33
N GLY A 256 11.23 -10.67 1.95
CA GLY A 256 12.61 -10.84 1.51
C GLY A 256 13.43 -11.76 2.45
N PRO A 257 14.65 -12.13 2.08
CA PRO A 257 15.56 -12.79 2.99
C PRO A 257 15.89 -11.86 4.17
N PRO A 258 16.17 -12.39 5.37
CA PRO A 258 16.55 -11.60 6.55
C PRO A 258 17.70 -10.62 6.22
N ARG A 259 17.66 -9.43 6.81
CA ARG A 259 18.61 -8.33 6.56
C ARG A 259 20.09 -8.74 6.72
N ALA A 260 20.41 -9.65 7.64
CA ALA A 260 21.75 -10.20 7.82
C ALA A 260 22.35 -10.86 6.55
N ALA A 261 21.49 -11.39 5.66
CA ALA A 261 21.93 -11.96 4.37
C ALA A 261 22.09 -10.90 3.28
N ALA A 262 21.47 -9.72 3.44
CA ALA A 262 21.59 -8.61 2.51
C ALA A 262 22.86 -7.78 2.78
N GLU A 263 23.24 -7.58 4.03
CA GLU A 263 24.48 -6.86 4.41
C GLU A 263 25.75 -7.62 3.97
N ALA A 264 25.72 -8.96 3.98
CA ALA A 264 26.81 -9.78 3.47
C ALA A 264 27.06 -9.62 1.95
N ARG A 265 26.08 -9.18 1.17
CA ARG A 265 26.22 -8.94 -0.29
C ARG A 265 26.72 -7.54 -0.61
N PHE A 266 26.65 -6.59 0.30
CA PHE A 266 27.14 -5.22 0.11
C PHE A 266 28.59 -5.01 0.55
N HIS A 267 29.22 -5.98 1.26
CA HIS A 267 30.62 -5.93 1.64
C HIS A 267 31.58 -6.48 0.58
N ASP A 268 31.08 -7.16 -0.44
CA ASP A 268 31.89 -7.52 -1.61
C ASP A 268 31.90 -6.34 -2.58
N GLY A 269 32.84 -5.41 -2.35
CA GLY A 269 33.01 -4.10 -2.95
C GLY A 269 33.12 -4.04 -4.46
N HIS A 270 32.01 -4.21 -5.19
CA HIS A 270 31.90 -3.86 -6.60
C HIS A 270 30.48 -3.37 -6.92
N SER A 271 30.19 -2.09 -6.63
CA SER A 271 29.05 -1.41 -7.21
C SER A 271 29.48 -0.67 -8.48
N PRO A 272 28.90 -0.95 -9.65
CA PRO A 272 29.21 -0.24 -10.91
C PRO A 272 28.88 1.26 -10.84
N PHE A 273 28.03 1.68 -9.89
CA PHE A 273 27.54 3.07 -9.77
C PHE A 273 28.57 4.04 -9.21
N THR A 274 29.59 3.56 -8.46
CA THR A 274 30.57 4.44 -7.83
C THR A 274 31.69 4.86 -8.78
N GLN A 275 31.89 4.17 -9.89
CA GLN A 275 32.91 4.52 -10.88
C GLN A 275 32.44 5.57 -11.90
N GLU A 276 31.15 5.59 -12.25
CA GLU A 276 30.61 6.58 -13.19
C GLU A 276 30.53 7.99 -12.56
N PHE A 277 30.18 8.08 -11.28
CA PHE A 277 30.09 9.36 -10.57
C PHE A 277 31.46 10.05 -10.38
N LYS A 278 32.54 9.28 -10.23
CA LYS A 278 33.89 9.84 -10.13
C LYS A 278 34.45 10.33 -11.46
N ARG A 279 34.01 9.77 -12.60
CA ARG A 279 34.45 10.21 -13.93
C ARG A 279 33.81 11.52 -14.40
N ALA A 280 32.60 11.84 -13.89
CA ALA A 280 31.90 13.07 -14.28
C ALA A 280 32.42 14.33 -13.56
N PHE A 281 33.18 14.22 -12.47
CA PHE A 281 33.60 15.36 -11.64
C PHE A 281 35.13 15.63 -11.62
N THR A 282 35.95 14.85 -12.31
CA THR A 282 37.43 15.07 -12.34
C THR A 282 38.00 15.43 -13.71
N GLY A 283 37.15 15.84 -14.65
CA GLY A 283 37.58 16.23 -15.99
C GLY A 283 37.29 17.69 -16.30
N THR A 284 38.04 18.64 -15.75
CA THR A 284 38.44 19.89 -16.41
C THR A 284 39.28 20.77 -15.49
N THR A 285 40.60 20.62 -15.54
CA THR A 285 41.53 21.75 -15.48
C THR A 285 42.80 21.31 -16.15
N GLY A 286 43.15 21.94 -17.27
CA GLY A 286 44.44 21.70 -17.91
C GLY A 286 44.50 22.28 -19.31
N LYS A 287 44.85 23.57 -19.41
CA LYS A 287 45.29 24.42 -20.51
C LYS A 287 44.24 25.14 -21.32
#